data_a460fb498326074ff4b4235e2e266607
#
_entry.id   a460fb498326074ff4b4235e2e266607
#
_cell.length_a   1.000
_cell.length_b   1.000
_cell.length_c   1.000
_cell.angle_alpha   90.00
_cell.angle_beta   90.00
_cell.angle_gamma   90.00
#
_symmetry.space_group_name_H-M   'P 1'
#
loop_
_entity.id
_entity.type
_entity.pdbx_description
1 polymer ?
#
loop_
_entity_poly.entity_id
_entity_poly.type
_entity_poly.pdbx_seq_one_letter_code
_entity_poly.pdbx_strand_id
1 'polypeptide(L)'
;TESITSELLNPVGFQDDLMAAGLVGVDITIEEFMLAESWGGVYPKLSVQDRIALAIAKERKIVLLTGDMALRKAASKENVSVLGTIGVLDKLFSGKYISRDEYIECLSELQKHNGGKVRLPPTELQKRLDSFQ
;
A
#
# COMPACT_ATOMS: atom_id res chain seq x y z
N THR A 1 -0.49 -10.47 7.68
CA THR A 1 0.44 -11.51 8.17
C THR A 1 1.17 -11.03 9.42
N GLU A 2 1.72 -11.93 10.18
CA GLU A 2 2.48 -11.57 11.39
C GLU A 2 3.67 -10.68 11.08
N SER A 3 4.37 -10.90 9.97
CA SER A 3 5.52 -10.08 9.60
C SER A 3 5.11 -8.63 9.30
N ILE A 4 3.99 -8.42 8.63
CA ILE A 4 3.45 -7.08 8.38
C ILE A 4 2.90 -6.47 9.66
N THR A 5 2.24 -7.28 10.49
CA THR A 5 1.73 -6.87 11.79
C THR A 5 2.85 -6.34 12.69
N SER A 6 4.03 -7.00 12.66
CA SER A 6 5.20 -6.55 13.42
C SER A 6 5.67 -5.16 12.99
N GLU A 7 5.58 -4.83 11.71
CA GLU A 7 5.92 -3.49 11.21
C GLU A 7 4.93 -2.43 11.72
N LEU A 8 3.67 -2.80 11.96
CA LEU A 8 2.63 -1.90 12.45
C LEU A 8 2.70 -1.62 13.96
N LEU A 9 3.57 -2.31 14.70
CA LEU A 9 3.71 -2.10 16.14
C LEU A 9 4.37 -0.77 16.51
N ASN A 10 4.89 -0.03 15.54
CA ASN A 10 5.55 1.24 15.78
C ASN A 10 4.88 2.34 14.95
N PRO A 11 4.20 3.33 15.57
CA PRO A 11 4.13 3.61 17.02
C PRO A 11 3.23 2.64 17.79
N VAL A 12 3.50 2.56 19.11
CA VAL A 12 2.74 1.68 20.02
C VAL A 12 1.25 2.01 19.97
N GLY A 13 0.43 0.97 19.88
CA GLY A 13 -1.03 1.12 19.83
C GLY A 13 -1.61 1.33 18.44
N PHE A 14 -0.78 1.60 17.44
CA PHE A 14 -1.26 1.85 16.07
C PHE A 14 -1.95 0.63 15.48
N GLN A 15 -1.42 -0.57 15.72
CA GLN A 15 -2.02 -1.81 15.26
C GLN A 15 -3.41 -2.02 15.85
N ASP A 16 -3.57 -1.78 17.16
CA ASP A 16 -4.85 -1.92 17.84
C ASP A 16 -5.88 -0.94 17.29
N ASP A 17 -5.48 0.29 17.02
CA ASP A 17 -6.34 1.32 16.42
C ASP A 17 -6.81 0.89 15.03
N LEU A 18 -5.91 0.34 14.21
CA LEU A 18 -6.26 -0.17 12.89
C LEU A 18 -7.19 -1.37 12.95
N MET A 19 -6.97 -2.29 13.91
CA MET A 19 -7.85 -3.44 14.11
C MET A 19 -9.25 -3.00 14.50
N ALA A 20 -9.36 -1.99 15.39
CA ALA A 20 -10.63 -1.42 15.79
C ALA A 20 -11.35 -0.75 14.62
N ALA A 21 -10.62 -0.20 13.65
CA ALA A 21 -11.17 0.42 12.45
C ALA A 21 -11.55 -0.59 11.36
N GLY A 22 -11.31 -1.89 11.58
CA GLY A 22 -11.70 -2.94 10.63
C GLY A 22 -10.56 -3.63 9.91
N LEU A 23 -9.30 -3.35 10.28
CA LEU A 23 -8.17 -4.07 9.73
C LEU A 23 -8.20 -5.53 10.20
N VAL A 24 -8.05 -6.46 9.26
CA VAL A 24 -8.05 -7.90 9.56
C VAL A 24 -6.67 -8.48 9.29
N GLY A 25 -6.12 -9.21 10.27
CA GLY A 25 -4.90 -9.98 10.10
C GLY A 25 -5.16 -11.21 9.24
N VAL A 26 -4.17 -11.58 8.41
CA VAL A 26 -4.29 -12.70 7.48
C VAL A 26 -3.13 -13.65 7.68
N ASP A 27 -3.43 -14.93 7.80
CA ASP A 27 -2.42 -15.98 7.88
C ASP A 27 -1.97 -16.40 6.49
N ILE A 28 -0.66 -16.64 6.32
CA ILE A 28 -0.10 -17.10 5.07
C ILE A 28 -0.31 -18.60 4.88
N THR A 29 -0.66 -19.02 3.66
CA THR A 29 -0.74 -20.43 3.31
C THR A 29 0.63 -20.96 2.91
N ILE A 30 0.77 -22.30 2.87
CA ILE A 30 2.01 -22.95 2.42
C ILE A 30 2.32 -22.58 0.97
N GLU A 31 1.31 -22.56 0.12
CA GLU A 31 1.46 -22.21 -1.30
C GLU A 31 1.96 -20.76 -1.46
N GLU A 32 1.42 -19.84 -0.69
CA GLU A 32 1.85 -18.44 -0.69
C GLU A 32 3.29 -18.31 -0.22
N PHE A 33 3.64 -19.02 0.84
CA PHE A 33 5.02 -19.04 1.36
C PHE A 33 6.00 -19.59 0.32
N MET A 34 5.66 -20.70 -0.30
CA MET A 34 6.53 -21.31 -1.32
C MET A 34 6.71 -20.41 -2.52
N LEU A 35 5.66 -19.73 -2.94
CA LEU A 35 5.74 -18.76 -4.04
C LEU A 35 6.67 -17.60 -3.67
N ALA A 36 6.52 -17.05 -2.46
CA ALA A 36 7.39 -15.97 -1.97
C ALA A 36 8.87 -16.40 -1.94
N GLU A 37 9.13 -17.63 -1.48
CA GLU A 37 10.48 -18.18 -1.43
C GLU A 37 11.07 -18.35 -2.85
N SER A 38 10.26 -18.75 -3.81
CA SER A 38 10.71 -18.94 -5.19
C SER A 38 11.21 -17.63 -5.83
N TRP A 39 10.76 -16.48 -5.33
CA TRP A 39 11.15 -15.17 -5.84
C TRP A 39 12.42 -14.60 -5.23
N GLY A 40 13.04 -15.29 -4.28
CA GLY A 40 14.23 -14.82 -3.59
C GLY A 40 15.37 -14.45 -4.53
N GLY A 41 15.61 -15.26 -5.57
CA GLY A 41 16.62 -14.99 -6.57
C GLY A 41 16.12 -14.18 -7.77
N VAL A 42 14.81 -14.15 -7.99
CA VAL A 42 14.17 -13.45 -9.12
C VAL A 42 14.04 -11.95 -8.84
N TYR A 43 13.68 -11.62 -7.61
CA TYR A 43 13.46 -10.23 -7.18
C TYR A 43 14.35 -9.90 -5.97
N PRO A 44 15.67 -9.77 -6.15
CA PRO A 44 16.61 -9.62 -5.03
C PRO A 44 16.44 -8.30 -4.26
N LYS A 45 15.77 -7.31 -4.84
CA LYS A 45 15.51 -6.02 -4.17
C LYS A 45 14.31 -6.08 -3.22
N LEU A 46 13.52 -7.14 -3.27
CA LEU A 46 12.35 -7.29 -2.40
C LEU A 46 12.74 -7.94 -1.08
N SER A 47 12.23 -7.37 0.02
CA SER A 47 12.35 -8.00 1.34
C SER A 47 11.50 -9.25 1.40
N VAL A 48 11.68 -10.05 2.47
CA VAL A 48 10.84 -11.21 2.70
C VAL A 48 9.37 -10.80 2.84
N GLN A 49 9.12 -9.70 3.58
CA GLN A 49 7.77 -9.17 3.77
C GLN A 49 7.13 -8.74 2.45
N ASP A 50 7.89 -8.09 1.58
CA ASP A 50 7.41 -7.66 0.26
C ASP A 50 7.02 -8.85 -0.59
N ARG A 51 7.85 -9.91 -0.60
CA ARG A 51 7.57 -11.12 -1.35
C ARG A 51 6.34 -11.85 -0.83
N ILE A 52 6.17 -11.90 0.48
CA ILE A 52 4.99 -12.48 1.12
C ILE A 52 3.72 -11.71 0.72
N ALA A 53 3.77 -10.38 0.80
CA ALA A 53 2.63 -9.55 0.42
C ALA A 53 2.26 -9.75 -1.05
N LEU A 54 3.25 -9.80 -1.92
CA LEU A 54 3.05 -10.03 -3.35
C LEU A 54 2.46 -11.42 -3.61
N ALA A 55 2.93 -12.44 -2.91
CA ALA A 55 2.44 -13.81 -3.06
C ALA A 55 0.96 -13.91 -2.64
N ILE A 56 0.60 -13.29 -1.53
CA ILE A 56 -0.79 -13.24 -1.06
C ILE A 56 -1.67 -12.56 -2.09
N ALA A 57 -1.23 -11.40 -2.59
CA ALA A 57 -2.00 -10.65 -3.58
C ALA A 57 -2.21 -11.46 -4.87
N LYS A 58 -1.17 -12.15 -5.34
CA LYS A 58 -1.25 -12.97 -6.54
C LYS A 58 -2.16 -14.18 -6.37
N GLU A 59 -1.96 -14.95 -5.31
CA GLU A 59 -2.73 -16.18 -5.07
C GLU A 59 -4.20 -15.90 -4.80
N ARG A 60 -4.49 -14.80 -4.10
CA ARG A 60 -5.87 -14.44 -3.75
C ARG A 60 -6.52 -13.49 -4.75
N LYS A 61 -5.79 -13.05 -5.76
CA LYS A 61 -6.27 -12.13 -6.80
C LYS A 61 -6.83 -10.84 -6.20
N ILE A 62 -6.09 -10.27 -5.26
CA ILE A 62 -6.45 -9.02 -4.59
C ILE A 62 -5.44 -7.94 -4.94
N VAL A 63 -5.84 -6.69 -4.71
CA VAL A 63 -5.00 -5.52 -4.98
C VAL A 63 -3.95 -5.36 -3.89
N LEU A 64 -2.71 -5.10 -4.30
CA LEU A 64 -1.60 -4.85 -3.39
C LEU A 64 -1.45 -3.34 -3.17
N LEU A 65 -1.40 -2.93 -1.91
CA LEU A 65 -1.20 -1.53 -1.55
C LEU A 65 0.29 -1.29 -1.25
N THR A 66 0.97 -0.49 -2.06
CA THR A 66 2.37 -0.17 -1.84
C THR A 66 2.79 1.10 -2.56
N GLY A 67 3.73 1.83 -1.95
CA GLY A 67 4.41 2.94 -2.59
C GLY A 67 5.82 2.58 -3.05
N ASP A 68 6.29 1.37 -2.78
CA ASP A 68 7.64 0.95 -3.13
C ASP A 68 7.76 0.61 -4.62
N MET A 69 8.74 1.24 -5.30
CA MET A 69 8.91 1.09 -6.74
C MET A 69 9.34 -0.33 -7.13
N ALA A 70 10.24 -0.94 -6.35
CA ALA A 70 10.71 -2.29 -6.65
C ALA A 70 9.57 -3.31 -6.56
N LEU A 71 8.73 -3.17 -5.54
CA LEU A 71 7.56 -4.04 -5.35
C LEU A 71 6.51 -3.80 -6.45
N ARG A 72 6.29 -2.56 -6.84
CA ARG A 72 5.37 -2.22 -7.94
C ARG A 72 5.80 -2.84 -9.26
N LYS A 73 7.10 -2.79 -9.56
CA LYS A 73 7.66 -3.40 -10.77
C LYS A 73 7.49 -4.92 -10.77
N ALA A 74 7.77 -5.56 -9.65
CA ALA A 74 7.59 -7.00 -9.50
C ALA A 74 6.12 -7.39 -9.65
N ALA A 75 5.21 -6.63 -9.03
CA ALA A 75 3.77 -6.86 -9.14
C ALA A 75 3.29 -6.77 -10.59
N SER A 76 3.80 -5.80 -11.34
CA SER A 76 3.48 -5.66 -12.76
C SER A 76 3.89 -6.91 -13.55
N LYS A 77 5.08 -7.44 -13.29
CA LYS A 77 5.56 -8.66 -13.93
C LYS A 77 4.73 -9.89 -13.56
N GLU A 78 4.20 -9.91 -12.35
CA GLU A 78 3.36 -11.02 -11.85
C GLU A 78 1.87 -10.82 -12.11
N ASN A 79 1.50 -9.77 -12.84
CA ASN A 79 0.11 -9.43 -13.16
C ASN A 79 -0.75 -9.15 -11.91
N VAL A 80 -0.13 -8.55 -10.90
CA VAL A 80 -0.81 -8.12 -9.67
C VAL A 80 -1.11 -6.64 -9.76
N SER A 81 -2.37 -6.26 -9.52
CA SER A 81 -2.80 -4.86 -9.51
C SER A 81 -2.29 -4.16 -8.25
N VAL A 82 -1.81 -2.94 -8.41
CA VAL A 82 -1.20 -2.15 -7.33
C VAL A 82 -1.89 -0.81 -7.18
N LEU A 83 -2.09 -0.38 -5.93
CA LEU A 83 -2.51 0.98 -5.62
C LEU A 83 -1.47 1.62 -4.70
N GLY A 84 -1.05 2.84 -5.03
CA GLY A 84 -0.24 3.67 -4.15
C GLY A 84 -1.14 4.54 -3.27
N THR A 85 -0.51 5.40 -2.45
CA THR A 85 -1.21 6.29 -1.52
C THR A 85 -2.25 7.15 -2.22
N ILE A 86 -1.90 7.76 -3.35
CA ILE A 86 -2.82 8.62 -4.10
C ILE A 86 -3.98 7.81 -4.66
N GLY A 87 -3.71 6.61 -5.19
CA GLY A 87 -4.75 5.73 -5.72
C GLY A 87 -5.75 5.28 -4.66
N VAL A 88 -5.27 5.02 -3.44
CA VAL A 88 -6.14 4.69 -2.31
C VAL A 88 -7.06 5.86 -1.97
N LEU A 89 -6.50 7.08 -1.89
CA LEU A 89 -7.28 8.29 -1.64
C LEU A 89 -8.34 8.51 -2.73
N ASP A 90 -7.96 8.34 -3.99
CA ASP A 90 -8.89 8.50 -5.11
C ASP A 90 -10.06 7.52 -4.99
N LYS A 91 -9.78 6.28 -4.59
CA LYS A 91 -10.82 5.28 -4.42
C LYS A 91 -11.74 5.57 -3.23
N LEU A 92 -11.19 6.06 -2.13
CA LEU A 92 -11.98 6.47 -0.97
C LEU A 92 -12.91 7.62 -1.31
N PHE A 93 -12.41 8.59 -2.07
CA PHE A 93 -13.22 9.73 -2.51
C PHE A 93 -14.31 9.30 -3.49
N SER A 94 -13.99 8.54 -4.53
CA SER A 94 -14.96 8.09 -5.54
C SER A 94 -16.01 7.16 -4.94
N GLY A 95 -15.67 6.39 -3.92
CA GLY A 95 -16.59 5.53 -3.19
C GLY A 95 -17.39 6.26 -2.12
N LYS A 96 -17.19 7.56 -1.94
CA LYS A 96 -17.86 8.40 -0.95
C LYS A 96 -17.58 8.01 0.49
N TYR A 97 -16.43 7.36 0.75
CA TYR A 97 -15.99 7.04 2.10
C TYR A 97 -15.40 8.23 2.82
N ILE A 98 -14.89 9.21 2.07
CA ILE A 98 -14.39 10.47 2.59
C ILE A 98 -15.04 11.63 1.82
N SER A 99 -15.18 12.78 2.50
CA SER A 99 -15.76 13.97 1.88
C SER A 99 -14.75 14.67 0.97
N ARG A 100 -15.25 15.60 0.15
CA ARG A 100 -14.41 16.47 -0.68
C ARG A 100 -13.38 17.22 0.18
N ASP A 101 -13.81 17.80 1.30
CA ASP A 101 -12.94 18.56 2.18
C ASP A 101 -11.87 17.66 2.81
N GLU A 102 -12.23 16.46 3.23
CA GLU A 102 -11.28 15.48 3.76
C GLU A 102 -10.26 15.05 2.70
N TYR A 103 -10.72 14.84 1.47
CA TYR A 103 -9.85 14.48 0.35
C TYR A 103 -8.84 15.60 0.06
N ILE A 104 -9.30 16.83 -0.03
CA ILE A 104 -8.44 18.00 -0.28
C ILE A 104 -7.43 18.18 0.86
N GLU A 105 -7.88 18.02 2.10
CA GLU A 105 -7.01 18.12 3.27
C GLU A 105 -5.91 17.07 3.22
N CYS A 106 -6.24 15.81 2.92
CA CYS A 106 -5.27 14.73 2.79
C CYS A 106 -4.25 15.02 1.69
N LEU A 107 -4.70 15.48 0.53
CA LEU A 107 -3.80 15.84 -0.58
C LEU A 107 -2.86 16.98 -0.19
N SER A 108 -3.38 17.98 0.51
CA SER A 108 -2.59 19.14 0.95
C SER A 108 -1.54 18.73 1.97
N GLU A 109 -1.89 17.86 2.91
CA GLU A 109 -0.93 17.34 3.90
C GLU A 109 0.15 16.48 3.24
N LEU A 110 -0.21 15.65 2.28
CA LEU A 110 0.77 14.85 1.53
C LEU A 110 1.72 15.76 0.75
N GLN A 111 1.22 16.85 0.16
CA GLN A 111 2.04 17.79 -0.57
C GLN A 111 3.05 18.50 0.34
N LYS A 112 2.63 18.88 1.56
CA LYS A 112 3.52 19.51 2.56
C LYS A 112 4.66 18.62 2.97
N HIS A 113 4.40 17.31 3.13
CA HIS A 113 5.37 16.35 3.63
C HIS A 113 6.07 15.56 2.51
N ASN A 114 5.78 15.88 1.27
CA ASN A 114 6.38 15.20 0.12
C ASN A 114 7.87 15.52 0.04
N GLY A 115 8.67 14.47 -0.17
CA GLY A 115 10.13 14.59 -0.21
C GLY A 115 10.81 14.27 1.11
N GLY A 116 10.05 14.15 2.23
CA GLY A 116 10.54 13.69 3.53
C GLY A 116 10.35 12.18 3.66
N LYS A 117 9.49 11.78 4.60
CA LYS A 117 9.14 10.36 4.80
C LYS A 117 8.25 9.81 3.67
N VAL A 118 7.53 10.69 3.00
CA VAL A 118 6.63 10.35 1.89
C VAL A 118 7.23 10.85 0.60
N ARG A 119 7.28 9.99 -0.42
CA ARG A 119 7.77 10.35 -1.75
C ARG A 119 6.70 10.02 -2.77
N LEU A 120 5.96 11.04 -3.20
CA LEU A 120 4.87 10.92 -4.16
C LEU A 120 5.13 11.83 -5.36
N PRO A 121 4.59 11.52 -6.55
CA PRO A 121 4.73 12.40 -7.71
C PRO A 121 4.08 13.77 -7.43
N PRO A 122 4.86 14.87 -7.37
CA PRO A 122 4.28 16.20 -7.07
C PRO A 122 3.26 16.65 -8.09
N THR A 123 3.47 16.30 -9.36
CA THR A 123 2.56 16.67 -10.45
C THR A 123 1.19 16.01 -10.28
N GLU A 124 1.14 14.77 -9.79
CA GLU A 124 -0.12 14.07 -9.56
C GLU A 124 -0.90 14.68 -8.39
N LEU A 125 -0.20 15.08 -7.32
CA LEU A 125 -0.84 15.77 -6.19
C LEU A 125 -1.40 17.13 -6.62
N GLN A 126 -0.59 17.92 -7.34
CA GLN A 126 -1.00 19.25 -7.79
C GLN A 126 -2.17 19.19 -8.78
N LYS A 127 -2.13 18.23 -9.70
CA LYS A 127 -3.21 18.03 -10.68
C LYS A 127 -4.55 17.76 -9.99
N ARG A 128 -4.55 16.95 -8.93
CA ARG A 128 -5.77 16.66 -8.19
C ARG A 128 -6.27 17.86 -7.40
N LEU A 129 -5.36 18.62 -6.77
CA LEU A 129 -5.72 19.84 -6.06
C LEU A 129 -6.29 20.89 -7.02
N ASP A 130 -5.70 21.04 -8.19
CA ASP A 130 -6.15 22.01 -9.21
C ASP A 130 -7.57 21.69 -9.71
N SER A 131 -7.95 20.41 -9.70
CA SER A 131 -9.29 20.02 -10.17
C SER A 131 -10.42 20.55 -9.29
N PHE A 132 -10.12 21.03 -8.09
CA PHE A 132 -11.10 21.60 -7.16
C PHE A 132 -11.08 23.13 -7.09
N GLN A 133 -10.29 23.77 -7.94
CA GLN A 133 -10.22 25.25 -8.01
C GLN A 133 -11.13 25.83 -9.07
#